data_a03e01e305a9e206bd5d09f9424338e3
#
_entry.id   a03e01e305a9e206bd5d09f9424338e3
#
_cell.length_a   1.000
_cell.length_b   1.000
_cell.length_c   1.000
_cell.angle_alpha   90.00
_cell.angle_beta   90.00
_cell.angle_gamma   90.00
#
_symmetry.space_group_name_H-M   'P 1'
#
loop_
_entity.id
_entity.type
_entity.pdbx_description
1 polymer ?
#
loop_
_entity_poly.entity_id
_entity_poly.type
_entity_poly.pdbx_seq_one_letter_code
_entity_poly.pdbx_strand_id
1 'polypeptide(L)'
;MKRPGKSDPSRPREDGYDYKREFYRSSTVAEDYDFHRFSSPERQKRNRRKWAAICKALREATGVRTILDLPCGTGRFTGALAREGFEIVGSDISMEMLHKAASIPDGQQQAIRGFVQANAEHLPLRNDSLDCVVSIRFMMHVDPISRVRMLREFHRVSRRWVIIDYRHCYSIRYVLTHTFGRLGIGRPPLSRVSRKELDREFTDAGFAIRKVIRVSAPLLSDKWIVLAERA
;
A
#
# COMPACT_ATOMS: atom_id res chain seq x y z
N MET A 1 -26.19 -8.55 26.17
CA MET A 1 -25.15 -7.53 25.93
C MET A 1 -23.87 -7.97 26.63
N LYS A 2 -22.93 -8.62 25.94
CA LYS A 2 -21.64 -9.06 26.52
C LYS A 2 -20.66 -7.88 26.49
N ARG A 3 -20.10 -7.53 27.66
CA ARG A 3 -19.02 -6.55 27.78
C ARG A 3 -17.78 -7.04 27.01
N PRO A 4 -17.07 -6.19 26.25
CA PRO A 4 -15.82 -6.61 25.61
C PRO A 4 -14.79 -6.92 26.71
N GLY A 5 -14.29 -8.16 26.69
CA GLY A 5 -13.25 -8.64 27.60
C GLY A 5 -11.95 -7.85 27.41
N LYS A 6 -11.19 -7.68 28.50
CA LYS A 6 -9.82 -7.14 28.49
C LYS A 6 -8.98 -7.94 27.49
N SER A 7 -8.34 -7.26 26.56
CA SER A 7 -7.43 -7.86 25.58
C SER A 7 -6.26 -8.53 26.31
N ASP A 8 -6.09 -9.81 26.08
CA ASP A 8 -4.93 -10.60 26.48
C ASP A 8 -3.68 -10.02 25.78
N PRO A 9 -2.66 -9.55 26.52
CA PRO A 9 -1.47 -8.96 25.93
C PRO A 9 -0.60 -9.98 25.16
N SER A 10 -0.86 -11.30 25.29
CA SER A 10 -0.17 -12.36 24.55
C SER A 10 -0.80 -12.68 23.18
N ARG A 11 -2.02 -12.18 22.89
CA ARG A 11 -2.65 -12.32 21.56
C ARG A 11 -2.13 -11.26 20.60
N PRO A 12 -1.78 -11.64 19.35
CA PRO A 12 -1.50 -10.68 18.29
C PRO A 12 -2.66 -9.70 18.21
N ARG A 13 -2.36 -8.40 18.18
CA ARG A 13 -3.42 -7.40 18.03
C ARG A 13 -4.13 -7.66 16.70
N GLU A 14 -5.46 -7.71 16.69
CA GLU A 14 -6.30 -7.91 15.48
C GLU A 14 -6.04 -6.90 14.35
N ASP A 15 -5.29 -5.83 14.61
CA ASP A 15 -4.83 -4.83 13.65
C ASP A 15 -3.31 -4.92 13.35
N GLY A 16 -2.58 -5.86 13.93
CA GLY A 16 -1.17 -6.12 13.67
C GLY A 16 -0.90 -6.67 12.26
N TYR A 17 0.36 -6.58 11.80
CA TYR A 17 0.77 -7.05 10.48
C TYR A 17 0.56 -8.55 10.30
N ASP A 18 0.96 -9.36 11.28
CA ASP A 18 0.82 -10.82 11.22
C ASP A 18 -0.64 -11.26 11.18
N TYR A 19 -1.51 -10.67 12.00
CA TYR A 19 -2.95 -10.92 11.95
C TYR A 19 -3.53 -10.57 10.57
N LYS A 20 -3.15 -9.43 9.98
CA LYS A 20 -3.65 -9.04 8.66
C LYS A 20 -3.10 -9.90 7.54
N ARG A 21 -1.85 -10.33 7.64
CA ARG A 21 -1.28 -11.30 6.70
C ARG A 21 -2.10 -12.59 6.69
N GLU A 22 -2.44 -13.10 7.87
CA GLU A 22 -3.25 -14.31 8.03
C GLU A 22 -4.72 -14.09 7.61
N PHE A 23 -5.30 -12.96 8.01
CA PHE A 23 -6.66 -12.55 7.63
C PHE A 23 -6.84 -12.45 6.11
N TYR A 24 -5.92 -11.85 5.37
CA TYR A 24 -6.00 -11.75 3.91
C TYR A 24 -5.66 -13.05 3.19
N ARG A 25 -5.05 -14.02 3.86
CA ARG A 25 -4.88 -15.39 3.35
C ARG A 25 -6.15 -16.24 3.46
N SER A 26 -7.13 -15.84 4.25
CA SER A 26 -8.40 -16.55 4.41
C SER A 26 -9.41 -16.16 3.32
N SER A 27 -10.13 -17.14 2.77
CA SER A 27 -10.97 -17.05 1.58
C SER A 27 -12.16 -16.09 1.65
N THR A 28 -12.69 -15.83 2.84
CA THR A 28 -13.97 -15.10 3.02
C THR A 28 -13.89 -13.58 2.80
N VAL A 29 -12.68 -13.01 2.79
CA VAL A 29 -12.49 -11.55 2.74
C VAL A 29 -12.59 -11.00 1.31
N ALA A 30 -12.30 -11.83 0.32
CA ALA A 30 -12.23 -11.36 -1.08
C ALA A 30 -13.61 -11.06 -1.68
N GLU A 31 -14.69 -11.75 -1.29
CA GLU A 31 -15.98 -11.68 -1.98
C GLU A 31 -16.66 -10.32 -1.91
N ASP A 32 -16.64 -9.67 -0.74
CA ASP A 32 -17.31 -8.37 -0.53
C ASP A 32 -16.36 -7.17 -0.46
N TYR A 33 -15.05 -7.40 -0.72
CA TYR A 33 -14.01 -6.40 -0.49
C TYR A 33 -14.24 -5.11 -1.27
N ASP A 34 -14.56 -5.21 -2.56
CA ASP A 34 -14.74 -4.06 -3.42
C ASP A 34 -16.06 -3.33 -3.15
N PHE A 35 -17.16 -4.07 -2.93
CA PHE A 35 -18.45 -3.48 -2.63
C PHE A 35 -18.42 -2.65 -1.35
N HIS A 36 -17.94 -3.21 -0.24
CA HIS A 36 -17.86 -2.50 1.03
C HIS A 36 -16.86 -1.33 1.04
N ARG A 37 -15.85 -1.35 0.18
CA ARG A 37 -14.80 -0.31 0.19
C ARG A 37 -14.97 0.80 -0.84
N PHE A 38 -15.79 0.62 -1.88
CA PHE A 38 -15.80 1.55 -3.01
C PHE A 38 -17.17 2.04 -3.43
N SER A 39 -18.25 1.57 -2.84
CA SER A 39 -19.62 1.90 -3.21
C SER A 39 -20.03 3.35 -2.89
N SER A 40 -19.51 3.99 -1.83
CA SER A 40 -19.96 5.33 -1.46
C SER A 40 -19.26 6.45 -2.25
N PRO A 41 -19.97 7.56 -2.57
CA PRO A 41 -19.43 8.70 -3.32
C PRO A 41 -18.16 9.30 -2.68
N GLU A 42 -18.09 9.38 -1.34
CA GLU A 42 -16.93 9.92 -0.63
C GLU A 42 -15.72 9.00 -0.78
N ARG A 43 -15.93 7.68 -0.78
CA ARG A 43 -14.86 6.69 -1.00
C ARG A 43 -14.34 6.76 -2.42
N GLN A 44 -15.23 6.92 -3.41
CA GLN A 44 -14.86 7.12 -4.81
C GLN A 44 -14.05 8.42 -4.99
N LYS A 45 -14.50 9.54 -4.40
CA LYS A 45 -13.77 10.83 -4.42
C LYS A 45 -12.37 10.70 -3.82
N ARG A 46 -12.23 9.98 -2.69
CA ARG A 46 -10.91 9.71 -2.08
C ARG A 46 -10.02 8.85 -2.97
N ASN A 47 -10.59 7.87 -3.66
CA ASN A 47 -9.84 7.03 -4.58
C ASN A 47 -9.39 7.79 -5.82
N ARG A 48 -10.24 8.65 -6.41
CA ARG A 48 -9.85 9.54 -7.52
C ARG A 48 -8.69 10.46 -7.14
N ARG A 49 -8.73 11.07 -5.94
CA ARG A 49 -7.61 11.92 -5.45
C ARG A 49 -6.31 11.11 -5.27
N LYS A 50 -6.41 9.89 -4.73
CA LYS A 50 -5.24 9.02 -4.58
C LYS A 50 -4.68 8.64 -5.95
N TRP A 51 -5.53 8.25 -6.89
CA TRP A 51 -5.13 7.93 -8.24
C TRP A 51 -4.43 9.11 -8.93
N ALA A 52 -5.00 10.31 -8.84
CA ALA A 52 -4.36 11.51 -9.38
C ALA A 52 -2.96 11.77 -8.79
N ALA A 53 -2.77 11.49 -7.49
CA ALA A 53 -1.45 11.61 -6.85
C ALA A 53 -0.47 10.52 -7.34
N ILE A 54 -0.93 9.29 -7.58
CA ILE A 54 -0.12 8.21 -8.18
C ILE A 54 0.27 8.58 -9.61
N CYS A 55 -0.67 9.02 -10.44
CA CYS A 55 -0.38 9.47 -11.80
C CYS A 55 0.63 10.64 -11.83
N LYS A 56 0.55 11.55 -10.85
CA LYS A 56 1.55 12.62 -10.71
C LYS A 56 2.94 12.07 -10.40
N ALA A 57 3.05 11.05 -9.53
CA ALA A 57 4.31 10.39 -9.25
C ALA A 57 4.85 9.66 -10.48
N LEU A 58 4.00 8.93 -11.21
CA LEU A 58 4.38 8.20 -12.42
C LEU A 58 4.89 9.12 -13.53
N ARG A 59 4.30 10.31 -13.70
CA ARG A 59 4.79 11.29 -14.68
C ARG A 59 6.19 11.82 -14.38
N GLU A 60 6.61 11.79 -13.12
CA GLU A 60 7.95 12.21 -12.69
C GLU A 60 8.94 11.04 -12.67
N ALA A 61 8.45 9.82 -12.55
CA ALA A 61 9.24 8.60 -12.64
C ALA A 61 9.56 8.28 -14.12
N THR A 62 10.59 8.92 -14.63
CA THR A 62 10.98 8.78 -16.06
C THR A 62 11.48 7.37 -16.37
N GLY A 63 11.18 6.89 -17.60
CA GLY A 63 11.67 5.61 -18.12
C GLY A 63 10.93 4.38 -17.60
N VAL A 64 9.80 4.55 -16.88
CA VAL A 64 8.99 3.43 -16.40
C VAL A 64 8.18 2.84 -17.56
N ARG A 65 8.31 1.53 -17.75
CA ARG A 65 7.50 0.69 -18.65
C ARG A 65 6.85 -0.45 -17.90
N THR A 66 7.62 -1.10 -17.03
CA THR A 66 7.21 -2.28 -16.28
C THR A 66 7.01 -1.95 -14.79
N ILE A 67 5.85 -2.34 -14.24
CA ILE A 67 5.48 -2.03 -12.84
C ILE A 67 5.12 -3.32 -12.10
N LEU A 68 5.61 -3.46 -10.88
CA LEU A 68 5.07 -4.39 -9.89
C LEU A 68 4.00 -3.67 -9.05
N ASP A 69 2.75 -4.12 -9.13
CA ASP A 69 1.67 -3.69 -8.23
C ASP A 69 1.60 -4.65 -7.03
N LEU A 70 1.96 -4.19 -5.84
CA LEU A 70 2.09 -5.03 -4.65
C LEU A 70 1.67 -4.30 -3.36
N PRO A 71 0.70 -4.80 -2.59
CA PRO A 71 -0.22 -5.89 -2.94
C PRO A 71 -1.27 -5.41 -3.95
N CYS A 72 -1.52 -6.21 -4.98
CA CYS A 72 -2.46 -5.84 -6.04
C CYS A 72 -3.93 -6.00 -5.60
N GLY A 73 -4.19 -6.82 -4.57
CA GLY A 73 -5.55 -7.12 -4.11
C GLY A 73 -6.41 -7.65 -5.23
N THR A 74 -7.59 -7.07 -5.43
CA THR A 74 -8.55 -7.42 -6.50
C THR A 74 -8.17 -6.85 -7.88
N GLY A 75 -6.94 -6.36 -8.07
CA GLY A 75 -6.44 -5.88 -9.36
C GLY A 75 -6.86 -4.46 -9.74
N ARG A 76 -7.44 -3.71 -8.82
CA ARG A 76 -8.00 -2.38 -9.12
C ARG A 76 -6.95 -1.38 -9.62
N PHE A 77 -5.80 -1.28 -8.96
CA PHE A 77 -4.71 -0.42 -9.42
C PHE A 77 -3.97 -1.06 -10.58
N THR A 78 -3.84 -2.39 -10.59
CA THR A 78 -3.32 -3.17 -11.73
C THR A 78 -4.03 -2.78 -13.03
N GLY A 79 -5.36 -2.87 -13.07
CA GLY A 79 -6.13 -2.47 -14.25
C GLY A 79 -6.05 -0.98 -14.57
N ALA A 80 -5.94 -0.11 -13.55
CA ALA A 80 -5.78 1.33 -13.78
C ALA A 80 -4.39 1.66 -14.37
N LEU A 81 -3.32 1.02 -13.89
CA LEU A 81 -1.97 1.16 -14.43
C LEU A 81 -1.86 0.60 -15.85
N ALA A 82 -2.51 -0.54 -16.13
CA ALA A 82 -2.57 -1.13 -17.48
C ALA A 82 -3.24 -0.17 -18.49
N ARG A 83 -4.31 0.53 -18.09
CA ARG A 83 -4.94 1.56 -18.94
C ARG A 83 -4.06 2.78 -19.24
N GLU A 84 -3.12 3.09 -18.36
CA GLU A 84 -2.12 4.14 -18.60
C GLU A 84 -0.98 3.68 -19.54
N GLY A 85 -1.01 2.41 -20.01
CA GLY A 85 -0.04 1.86 -20.96
C GLY A 85 1.18 1.21 -20.33
N PHE A 86 1.18 0.96 -19.00
CA PHE A 86 2.26 0.23 -18.34
C PHE A 86 2.06 -1.28 -18.44
N GLU A 87 3.15 -2.03 -18.52
CA GLU A 87 3.17 -3.48 -18.41
C GLU A 87 3.22 -3.87 -16.92
N ILE A 88 2.26 -4.66 -16.45
CA ILE A 88 2.06 -4.88 -15.01
C ILE A 88 2.30 -6.35 -14.64
N VAL A 89 3.03 -6.55 -13.56
CA VAL A 89 3.02 -7.78 -12.77
C VAL A 89 2.26 -7.48 -11.49
N GLY A 90 1.16 -8.21 -11.23
CA GLY A 90 0.42 -8.12 -9.97
C GLY A 90 0.98 -9.10 -8.95
N SER A 91 1.11 -8.71 -7.69
CA SER A 91 1.48 -9.63 -6.62
C SER A 91 0.63 -9.42 -5.38
N ASP A 92 0.23 -10.50 -4.75
CA ASP A 92 -0.47 -10.49 -3.46
C ASP A 92 -0.12 -11.76 -2.67
N ILE A 93 -0.33 -11.73 -1.37
CA ILE A 93 -0.16 -12.92 -0.52
C ILE A 93 -1.37 -13.86 -0.57
N SER A 94 -2.54 -13.33 -0.94
CA SER A 94 -3.81 -14.05 -1.06
C SER A 94 -4.02 -14.53 -2.50
N MET A 95 -4.18 -15.85 -2.65
CA MET A 95 -4.52 -16.45 -3.93
C MET A 95 -5.93 -16.02 -4.38
N GLU A 96 -6.87 -15.87 -3.46
CA GLU A 96 -8.24 -15.43 -3.74
C GLU A 96 -8.27 -14.01 -4.32
N MET A 97 -7.41 -13.12 -3.79
CA MET A 97 -7.24 -11.78 -4.35
C MET A 97 -6.68 -11.84 -5.77
N LEU A 98 -5.69 -12.71 -6.02
CA LEU A 98 -5.11 -12.90 -7.35
C LEU A 98 -6.12 -13.47 -8.35
N HIS A 99 -6.95 -14.43 -7.94
CA HIS A 99 -8.03 -14.95 -8.81
C HIS A 99 -9.00 -13.83 -9.22
N LYS A 100 -9.37 -12.94 -8.29
CA LYS A 100 -10.20 -11.77 -8.62
C LYS A 100 -9.46 -10.77 -9.50
N ALA A 101 -8.19 -10.54 -9.24
CA ALA A 101 -7.37 -9.66 -10.06
C ALA A 101 -7.23 -10.20 -11.50
N ALA A 102 -7.19 -11.51 -11.68
CA ALA A 102 -7.14 -12.14 -13.00
C ALA A 102 -8.45 -11.97 -13.81
N SER A 103 -9.57 -11.62 -13.16
CA SER A 103 -10.86 -11.34 -13.80
C SER A 103 -10.99 -9.91 -14.31
N ILE A 104 -9.90 -9.17 -14.46
CA ILE A 104 -9.88 -7.83 -15.07
C ILE A 104 -10.34 -7.94 -16.53
N PRO A 105 -11.20 -7.02 -17.04
CA PRO A 105 -11.71 -7.05 -18.40
C PRO A 105 -10.62 -7.14 -19.48
N ASP A 106 -10.88 -7.89 -20.55
CA ASP A 106 -9.94 -8.27 -21.60
C ASP A 106 -9.15 -7.12 -22.23
N GLY A 107 -9.74 -5.94 -22.38
CA GLY A 107 -9.05 -4.76 -22.93
C GLY A 107 -7.88 -4.24 -22.08
N GLN A 108 -7.67 -4.78 -20.87
CA GLN A 108 -6.58 -4.42 -19.98
C GLN A 108 -5.62 -5.59 -19.75
N GLN A 109 -6.04 -6.81 -20.07
CA GLN A 109 -5.26 -8.03 -19.84
C GLN A 109 -3.98 -8.07 -20.67
N GLN A 110 -3.98 -7.51 -21.89
CA GLN A 110 -2.81 -7.50 -22.76
C GLN A 110 -1.59 -6.80 -22.16
N ALA A 111 -1.80 -5.83 -21.26
CA ALA A 111 -0.73 -5.15 -20.55
C ALA A 111 -0.35 -5.85 -19.22
N ILE A 112 -1.08 -6.88 -18.80
CA ILE A 112 -0.82 -7.62 -17.56
C ILE A 112 0.02 -8.85 -17.90
N ARG A 113 1.28 -8.83 -17.49
CA ARG A 113 2.25 -9.94 -17.74
C ARG A 113 1.96 -11.16 -16.88
N GLY A 114 1.21 -11.03 -15.79
CA GLY A 114 0.81 -12.12 -14.92
C GLY A 114 0.64 -11.71 -13.46
N PHE A 115 0.29 -12.71 -12.65
CA PHE A 115 0.10 -12.57 -11.21
C PHE A 115 1.00 -13.56 -10.46
N VAL A 116 1.56 -13.11 -9.33
CA VAL A 116 2.49 -13.90 -8.51
C VAL A 116 2.03 -13.88 -7.06
N GLN A 117 1.78 -15.06 -6.49
CA GLN A 117 1.55 -15.16 -5.05
C GLN A 117 2.89 -15.03 -4.31
N ALA A 118 3.03 -13.98 -3.51
CA ALA A 118 4.28 -13.74 -2.79
C ALA A 118 4.11 -12.98 -1.47
N ASN A 119 5.05 -13.20 -0.57
CA ASN A 119 5.28 -12.33 0.58
C ASN A 119 6.13 -11.14 0.14
N ALA A 120 5.72 -9.91 0.48
CA ALA A 120 6.43 -8.67 0.14
C ALA A 120 7.86 -8.58 0.74
N GLU A 121 8.16 -9.36 1.77
CA GLU A 121 9.51 -9.46 2.35
C GLU A 121 10.44 -10.41 1.57
N HIS A 122 9.88 -11.26 0.67
CA HIS A 122 10.62 -12.27 -0.11
C HIS A 122 9.92 -12.48 -1.45
N LEU A 123 10.30 -11.69 -2.45
CA LEU A 123 9.67 -11.74 -3.76
C LEU A 123 10.38 -12.77 -4.67
N PRO A 124 9.65 -13.70 -5.31
CA PRO A 124 10.24 -14.68 -6.25
C PRO A 124 10.50 -14.03 -7.62
N LEU A 125 11.09 -12.86 -7.61
CA LEU A 125 11.44 -12.07 -8.79
C LEU A 125 12.96 -11.86 -8.82
N ARG A 126 13.52 -11.76 -10.01
CA ARG A 126 14.95 -11.49 -10.21
C ARG A 126 15.28 -10.05 -9.80
N ASN A 127 16.53 -9.81 -9.44
CA ASN A 127 17.05 -8.45 -9.25
C ASN A 127 16.82 -7.63 -10.53
N ASP A 128 16.53 -6.35 -10.35
CA ASP A 128 16.41 -5.39 -11.46
C ASP A 128 15.47 -5.85 -12.60
N SER A 129 14.40 -6.59 -12.25
CA SER A 129 13.49 -7.18 -13.24
C SER A 129 12.39 -6.23 -13.70
N LEU A 130 12.08 -5.19 -12.92
CA LEU A 130 11.00 -4.24 -13.16
C LEU A 130 11.50 -2.81 -12.98
N ASP A 131 10.89 -1.85 -13.67
CA ASP A 131 11.34 -0.45 -13.60
C ASP A 131 10.87 0.26 -12.35
N CYS A 132 9.68 -0.11 -11.84
CA CYS A 132 9.04 0.54 -10.70
C CYS A 132 8.25 -0.47 -9.85
N VAL A 133 8.25 -0.28 -8.53
CA VAL A 133 7.30 -0.93 -7.62
C VAL A 133 6.26 0.09 -7.16
N VAL A 134 4.98 -0.25 -7.29
CA VAL A 134 3.86 0.55 -6.79
C VAL A 134 3.21 -0.21 -5.64
N SER A 135 3.22 0.36 -4.43
CA SER A 135 2.66 -0.27 -3.23
C SER A 135 1.65 0.64 -2.55
N ILE A 136 0.36 0.30 -2.68
CA ILE A 136 -0.73 1.17 -2.26
C ILE A 136 -1.60 0.51 -1.19
N ARG A 137 -1.86 1.25 -0.10
CA ARG A 137 -2.72 0.84 1.04
C ARG A 137 -2.15 -0.31 1.86
N PHE A 138 -0.86 -0.44 1.92
CA PHE A 138 -0.18 -1.55 2.55
C PHE A 138 0.67 -1.12 3.76
N MET A 139 1.61 -0.20 3.59
CA MET A 139 2.62 0.16 4.59
C MET A 139 2.05 0.62 5.94
N MET A 140 0.82 1.15 5.96
CA MET A 140 0.15 1.54 7.21
C MET A 140 -0.23 0.36 8.12
N HIS A 141 -0.16 -0.85 7.62
CA HIS A 141 -0.50 -2.08 8.33
C HIS A 141 0.73 -2.87 8.76
N VAL A 142 1.92 -2.37 8.42
CA VAL A 142 3.21 -3.03 8.61
C VAL A 142 3.99 -2.29 9.70
N ASP A 143 4.67 -3.03 10.55
CA ASP A 143 5.59 -2.48 11.56
C ASP A 143 6.84 -1.88 10.91
N PRO A 144 7.58 -0.99 11.61
CA PRO A 144 8.73 -0.29 11.02
C PRO A 144 9.85 -1.22 10.52
N ILE A 145 10.10 -2.33 11.21
CA ILE A 145 11.19 -3.27 10.87
C ILE A 145 10.82 -4.00 9.57
N SER A 146 9.61 -4.54 9.50
CA SER A 146 9.11 -5.21 8.30
C SER A 146 9.00 -4.26 7.12
N ARG A 147 8.65 -2.96 7.33
CA ARG A 147 8.65 -1.97 6.25
C ARG A 147 10.02 -1.81 5.60
N VAL A 148 11.09 -1.73 6.40
CA VAL A 148 12.45 -1.62 5.87
C VAL A 148 12.86 -2.89 5.12
N ARG A 149 12.49 -4.08 5.60
CA ARG A 149 12.74 -5.35 4.88
C ARG A 149 12.06 -5.36 3.52
N MET A 150 10.77 -4.97 3.48
CA MET A 150 10.02 -4.88 2.23
C MET A 150 10.61 -3.84 1.28
N LEU A 151 11.00 -2.67 1.78
CA LEU A 151 11.65 -1.65 0.96
C LEU A 151 12.97 -2.16 0.37
N ARG A 152 13.75 -2.97 1.09
CA ARG A 152 14.97 -3.62 0.56
C ARG A 152 14.63 -4.61 -0.56
N GLU A 153 13.55 -5.39 -0.42
CA GLU A 153 13.06 -6.25 -1.50
C GLU A 153 12.58 -5.43 -2.70
N PHE A 154 11.87 -4.33 -2.48
CA PHE A 154 11.48 -3.43 -3.56
C PHE A 154 12.70 -2.82 -4.25
N HIS A 155 13.73 -2.45 -3.50
CA HIS A 155 15.01 -2.00 -4.04
C HIS A 155 15.68 -3.09 -4.89
N ARG A 156 15.67 -4.33 -4.43
CA ARG A 156 16.27 -5.45 -5.15
C ARG A 156 15.60 -5.72 -6.49
N VAL A 157 14.27 -5.70 -6.54
CA VAL A 157 13.51 -6.06 -7.75
C VAL A 157 13.29 -4.90 -8.71
N SER A 158 13.29 -3.64 -8.22
CA SER A 158 13.12 -2.46 -9.06
C SER A 158 14.46 -1.97 -9.61
N ARG A 159 14.49 -1.59 -10.88
CA ARG A 159 15.67 -0.95 -11.50
C ARG A 159 15.89 0.45 -10.95
N ARG A 160 14.82 1.18 -10.68
CA ARG A 160 14.99 2.60 -10.36
C ARG A 160 13.97 3.17 -9.37
N TRP A 161 12.68 2.91 -9.53
CA TRP A 161 11.63 3.68 -8.87
C TRP A 161 10.79 2.86 -7.90
N VAL A 162 10.32 3.56 -6.84
CA VAL A 162 9.22 3.07 -6.02
C VAL A 162 8.18 4.18 -5.79
N ILE A 163 6.90 3.82 -5.80
CA ILE A 163 5.78 4.70 -5.49
C ILE A 163 4.95 4.04 -4.39
N ILE A 164 4.94 4.65 -3.21
CA ILE A 164 4.35 4.02 -2.03
C ILE A 164 3.43 4.99 -1.31
N ASP A 165 2.26 4.52 -0.83
CA ASP A 165 1.44 5.35 0.04
C ASP A 165 1.77 5.12 1.52
N TYR A 166 1.89 6.24 2.23
CA TYR A 166 2.09 6.28 3.67
C TYR A 166 0.99 7.10 4.36
N ARG A 167 0.82 6.85 5.65
CA ARG A 167 0.05 7.73 6.53
C ARG A 167 0.99 8.49 7.45
N HIS A 168 0.84 9.81 7.50
CA HIS A 168 1.67 10.66 8.33
C HIS A 168 0.94 11.15 9.59
N CYS A 169 1.73 11.57 10.61
CA CYS A 169 1.23 12.01 11.91
C CYS A 169 0.76 13.48 11.96
N TYR A 170 0.91 14.25 10.87
CA TYR A 170 0.69 15.72 10.87
C TYR A 170 -0.75 16.14 10.54
N SER A 171 -1.73 15.25 10.54
CA SER A 171 -3.13 15.65 10.32
C SER A 171 -3.84 15.99 11.62
N ILE A 172 -4.69 17.02 11.60
CA ILE A 172 -5.49 17.42 12.76
C ILE A 172 -6.29 16.23 13.31
N ARG A 173 -6.89 15.47 12.41
CA ARG A 173 -7.63 14.25 12.81
C ARG A 173 -6.76 13.26 13.58
N TYR A 174 -5.50 13.08 13.18
CA TYR A 174 -4.60 12.17 13.90
C TYR A 174 -4.26 12.72 15.29
N VAL A 175 -3.91 13.99 15.39
CA VAL A 175 -3.59 14.64 16.67
C VAL A 175 -4.75 14.48 17.64
N LEU A 176 -5.97 14.78 17.21
CA LEU A 176 -7.17 14.61 18.02
C LEU A 176 -7.40 13.16 18.44
N THR A 177 -7.38 12.21 17.47
CA THR A 177 -7.61 10.79 17.80
C THR A 177 -6.49 10.18 18.63
N HIS A 178 -5.28 10.65 18.51
CA HIS A 178 -4.13 10.19 19.31
C HIS A 178 -4.23 10.68 20.76
N THR A 179 -4.58 11.95 20.97
CA THR A 179 -4.80 12.52 22.31
C THR A 179 -5.96 11.83 23.02
N PHE A 180 -7.10 11.67 22.36
CA PHE A 180 -8.26 10.95 22.94
C PHE A 180 -7.96 9.45 23.19
N GLY A 181 -7.22 8.81 22.29
CA GLY A 181 -6.79 7.42 22.47
C GLY A 181 -5.88 7.20 23.68
N ARG A 182 -5.00 8.17 24.00
CA ARG A 182 -4.17 8.14 25.23
C ARG A 182 -5.01 8.30 26.50
N LEU A 183 -6.17 8.92 26.41
CA LEU A 183 -7.14 9.05 27.50
C LEU A 183 -8.09 7.84 27.59
N GLY A 184 -7.83 6.75 26.82
CA GLY A 184 -8.68 5.54 26.81
C GLY A 184 -9.97 5.70 26.02
N ILE A 185 -10.14 6.80 25.28
CA ILE A 185 -11.35 7.09 24.52
C ILE A 185 -11.10 6.74 23.03
N GLY A 186 -11.60 5.59 22.58
CA GLY A 186 -11.56 5.18 21.16
C GLY A 186 -10.49 4.13 20.83
N ARG A 187 -10.39 3.77 19.54
CA ARG A 187 -9.40 2.80 19.03
C ARG A 187 -8.05 3.48 18.78
N PRO A 188 -6.93 2.80 19.10
CA PRO A 188 -5.63 3.35 18.79
C PRO A 188 -5.49 3.57 17.26
N PRO A 189 -4.87 4.67 16.85
CA PRO A 189 -4.70 4.96 15.44
C PRO A 189 -3.73 3.96 14.79
N LEU A 190 -3.97 3.66 13.50
CA LEU A 190 -3.04 2.89 12.66
C LEU A 190 -1.64 3.53 12.66
N SER A 191 -0.61 2.73 12.38
CA SER A 191 0.78 3.20 12.28
C SER A 191 0.89 4.45 11.38
N ARG A 192 1.51 5.48 11.92
CA ARG A 192 1.76 6.77 11.26
C ARG A 192 3.26 7.04 11.29
N VAL A 193 3.75 7.69 10.26
CA VAL A 193 5.15 8.07 10.18
C VAL A 193 5.31 9.59 10.24
N SER A 194 6.36 10.04 10.93
CA SER A 194 6.89 11.39 10.79
C SER A 194 7.72 11.50 9.51
N ARG A 195 8.04 12.72 9.09
CA ARG A 195 8.93 12.92 7.95
C ARG A 195 10.31 12.32 8.19
N LYS A 196 10.85 12.47 9.40
CA LYS A 196 12.17 11.93 9.79
C LYS A 196 12.20 10.40 9.75
N GLU A 197 11.16 9.73 10.24
CA GLU A 197 11.06 8.27 10.17
C GLU A 197 10.95 7.79 8.72
N LEU A 198 10.16 8.49 7.90
CA LEU A 198 10.03 8.17 6.48
C LEU A 198 11.38 8.27 5.76
N ASP A 199 12.10 9.39 5.94
CA ASP A 199 13.42 9.60 5.32
C ASP A 199 14.41 8.52 5.76
N ARG A 200 14.38 8.14 7.04
CA ARG A 200 15.23 7.08 7.59
C ARG A 200 14.90 5.71 6.97
N GLU A 201 13.62 5.30 6.94
CA GLU A 201 13.21 4.01 6.37
C GLU A 201 13.66 3.85 4.91
N PHE A 202 13.52 4.92 4.11
CA PHE A 202 13.93 4.90 2.70
C PHE A 202 15.45 4.87 2.54
N THR A 203 16.19 5.68 3.32
CA THR A 203 17.66 5.68 3.31
C THR A 203 18.22 4.32 3.74
N ASP A 204 17.69 3.72 4.82
CA ASP A 204 18.11 2.41 5.32
C ASP A 204 17.85 1.28 4.32
N ALA A 205 16.95 1.51 3.35
CA ALA A 205 16.64 0.59 2.27
C ALA A 205 17.34 0.92 0.94
N GLY A 206 18.19 1.93 0.86
CA GLY A 206 18.92 2.31 -0.34
C GLY A 206 18.15 3.20 -1.31
N PHE A 207 17.11 3.90 -0.84
CA PHE A 207 16.32 4.82 -1.66
C PHE A 207 16.52 6.28 -1.23
N ALA A 208 16.52 7.19 -2.22
CA ALA A 208 16.41 8.63 -2.04
C ALA A 208 15.00 9.11 -2.36
N ILE A 209 14.33 9.75 -1.40
CA ILE A 209 12.99 10.33 -1.64
C ILE A 209 13.14 11.52 -2.59
N ARG A 210 12.50 11.42 -3.77
CA ARG A 210 12.46 12.50 -4.77
C ARG A 210 11.29 13.43 -4.54
N LYS A 211 10.12 12.88 -4.17
CA LYS A 211 8.92 13.68 -3.95
C LYS A 211 7.96 13.05 -2.96
N VAL A 212 7.31 13.90 -2.17
CA VAL A 212 6.17 13.53 -1.32
C VAL A 212 4.95 14.31 -1.79
N ILE A 213 3.96 13.60 -2.35
CA ILE A 213 2.74 14.16 -2.92
C ILE A 213 1.61 13.98 -1.91
N ARG A 214 0.99 15.06 -1.50
CA ARG A 214 -0.19 15.05 -0.62
C ARG A 214 -1.43 14.64 -1.41
N VAL A 215 -2.22 13.69 -0.88
CA VAL A 215 -3.44 13.21 -1.55
C VAL A 215 -4.62 14.20 -1.41
N SER A 216 -4.57 15.09 -0.42
CA SER A 216 -5.58 16.14 -0.17
C SER A 216 -4.94 17.35 0.48
N ALA A 217 -5.77 18.37 0.78
CA ALA A 217 -5.34 19.59 1.44
C ALA A 217 -4.50 19.33 2.70
N PRO A 218 -3.51 20.17 3.00
CA PRO A 218 -2.70 20.09 4.20
C PRO A 218 -3.59 20.01 5.45
N LEU A 219 -3.13 19.30 6.47
CA LEU A 219 -3.80 19.10 7.77
C LEU A 219 -5.12 18.31 7.73
N LEU A 220 -5.84 18.25 6.59
CA LEU A 220 -7.10 17.51 6.46
C LEU A 220 -6.90 16.03 6.04
N SER A 221 -5.77 15.70 5.44
CA SER A 221 -5.45 14.34 5.03
C SER A 221 -4.16 13.87 5.66
N ASP A 222 -4.16 12.61 6.08
CA ASP A 222 -3.02 11.91 6.65
C ASP A 222 -2.25 11.06 5.62
N LYS A 223 -2.43 11.31 4.32
CA LYS A 223 -1.93 10.44 3.24
C LYS A 223 -0.91 11.14 2.37
N TRP A 224 0.21 10.45 2.20
CA TRP A 224 1.28 10.78 1.27
C TRP A 224 1.42 9.69 0.21
N ILE A 225 1.68 10.09 -1.03
CA ILE A 225 2.29 9.25 -2.05
C ILE A 225 3.75 9.67 -2.13
N VAL A 226 4.63 8.73 -1.87
CA VAL A 226 6.09 8.91 -1.85
C VAL A 226 6.63 8.35 -3.14
N LEU A 227 7.32 9.18 -3.91
CA LEU A 227 8.16 8.78 -5.04
C LEU A 227 9.61 8.77 -4.56
N ALA A 228 10.26 7.63 -4.68
CA ALA A 228 11.67 7.51 -4.38
C ALA A 228 12.41 6.76 -5.48
N GLU A 229 13.69 7.07 -5.62
CA GLU A 229 14.61 6.54 -6.59
C GLU A 229 15.72 5.78 -5.89
N ARG A 230 16.23 4.72 -6.47
CA ARG A 230 17.43 4.03 -5.98
C ARG A 230 18.58 5.02 -5.87
N ALA A 231 19.26 5.01 -4.71
CA ALA A 231 20.42 5.88 -4.43
C ALA A 231 21.68 5.36 -5.11
#